data_d5a40823abbeb07a578a8ebc861643af
#
_entry.id   d5a40823abbeb07a578a8ebc861643af
#
_cell.length_a   1.000
_cell.length_b   1.000
_cell.length_c   1.000
_cell.angle_alpha   90.00
_cell.angle_beta   90.00
_cell.angle_gamma   90.00
#
_symmetry.space_group_name_H-M   'P 1'
#
loop_
_entity.id
_entity.type
_entity.pdbx_description
1 polymer ?
#
loop_
_entity_poly.entity_id
_entity_poly.type
_entity_poly.pdbx_seq_one_letter_code
_entity_poly.pdbx_strand_id
1 'polypeptide(L)'
;MKTTLLAVIGMSPAVITETLYGLHGRGDVWPDNIKVITTAVGAQKLIQQLINANPLHQLCHELGKPDISFTAADILVVPGSDGVPVADARSTEDHEALANFIVTTVRDVTRNNSERIHASIAGGRKTMTFYLGYAMSLFGRRFDSMSHVLVSEGYENHPEFFFPTRSPQLLQLRDGRTLDASDATITLADIPFIRQRHLVPQLLKEFRETVNFRELVELINLGEDPAAIRLSVYTQSRQVKITSVYEPQLAVTVQISNPWHWALYVLLAEESIRDEADRGSYGRPQSSKADEALAAEMALKLAELNGLELLGDSVSALLTELIEQDDLWTNHPNLERSLVAVKEKGGITGDQFSTYINTLQTELAAKLPANLVLVIAPGQTFDEQGELLAVTGRIKNRGGFYGIPLPDASQQIRFVVD
;
A
#
# COMPACT_ATOMS: atom_id res chain seq x y z
N MET A 1 -25.36 -2.82 0.52
CA MET A 1 -24.01 -2.21 0.71
C MET A 1 -24.19 -0.72 0.50
N LYS A 2 -23.83 0.09 1.46
CA LYS A 2 -23.91 1.56 1.34
C LYS A 2 -22.99 2.06 0.24
N THR A 3 -23.40 3.15 -0.41
CA THR A 3 -22.62 3.79 -1.48
C THR A 3 -22.28 5.22 -1.05
N THR A 4 -21.00 5.57 -1.10
CA THR A 4 -20.52 6.91 -0.81
C THR A 4 -20.00 7.55 -2.10
N LEU A 5 -20.52 8.72 -2.45
CA LEU A 5 -19.94 9.61 -3.45
C LEU A 5 -18.74 10.32 -2.80
N LEU A 6 -17.53 10.01 -3.26
CA LEU A 6 -16.30 10.67 -2.84
C LEU A 6 -15.84 11.61 -3.96
N ALA A 7 -15.81 12.90 -3.69
CA ALA A 7 -15.43 13.90 -4.68
C ALA A 7 -14.23 14.74 -4.20
N VAL A 8 -13.40 15.17 -5.14
CA VAL A 8 -12.45 16.27 -4.91
C VAL A 8 -13.03 17.54 -5.52
N ILE A 9 -13.13 18.60 -4.74
CA ILE A 9 -13.77 19.86 -5.14
C ILE A 9 -12.82 21.02 -4.86
N GLY A 10 -12.73 21.94 -5.83
CA GLY A 10 -12.10 23.25 -5.66
C GLY A 10 -13.14 24.34 -5.50
N MET A 11 -13.38 25.09 -6.59
CA MET A 11 -14.23 26.27 -6.59
C MET A 11 -15.64 26.08 -7.17
N SER A 12 -15.97 24.88 -7.66
CA SER A 12 -17.26 24.55 -8.30
C SER A 12 -18.02 23.47 -7.54
N PRO A 13 -18.81 23.81 -6.52
CA PRO A 13 -19.65 22.86 -5.76
C PRO A 13 -20.72 22.15 -6.61
N ALA A 14 -21.17 22.77 -7.71
CA ALA A 14 -22.17 22.22 -8.62
C ALA A 14 -21.79 20.83 -9.18
N VAL A 15 -20.51 20.52 -9.28
CA VAL A 15 -20.03 19.19 -9.71
C VAL A 15 -20.66 18.03 -8.94
N ILE A 16 -21.05 18.23 -7.68
CA ILE A 16 -21.71 17.20 -6.87
C ILE A 16 -23.12 16.94 -7.38
N THR A 17 -23.93 17.98 -7.56
CA THR A 17 -25.29 17.86 -8.07
C THR A 17 -25.32 17.41 -9.52
N GLU A 18 -24.38 17.88 -10.34
CA GLU A 18 -24.18 17.41 -11.70
C GLU A 18 -23.84 15.91 -11.76
N THR A 19 -22.91 15.45 -10.91
CA THR A 19 -22.55 14.01 -10.82
C THR A 19 -23.77 13.18 -10.42
N LEU A 20 -24.53 13.61 -9.40
CA LEU A 20 -25.75 12.92 -8.96
C LEU A 20 -26.81 12.87 -10.03
N TYR A 21 -27.01 13.99 -10.77
CA TYR A 21 -27.95 14.03 -11.89
C TYR A 21 -27.53 13.03 -12.99
N GLY A 22 -26.23 12.98 -13.32
CA GLY A 22 -25.71 12.02 -14.29
C GLY A 22 -25.84 10.57 -13.85
N LEU A 23 -25.61 10.25 -12.56
CA LEU A 23 -25.84 8.91 -11.99
C LEU A 23 -27.32 8.51 -12.12
N HIS A 24 -28.24 9.44 -11.79
CA HIS A 24 -29.66 9.20 -11.95
C HIS A 24 -30.05 8.91 -13.40
N GLY A 25 -29.57 9.73 -14.34
CA GLY A 25 -29.89 9.60 -15.77
C GLY A 25 -29.41 8.28 -16.37
N ARG A 26 -28.32 7.69 -15.81
CA ARG A 26 -27.80 6.38 -16.20
C ARG A 26 -28.48 5.20 -15.50
N GLY A 27 -29.28 5.45 -14.46
CA GLY A 27 -29.86 4.40 -13.61
C GLY A 27 -28.84 3.74 -12.68
N ASP A 28 -27.72 4.43 -12.38
CA ASP A 28 -26.72 3.96 -11.45
C ASP A 28 -27.21 3.98 -10.00
N VAL A 29 -26.43 3.34 -9.11
CA VAL A 29 -26.77 3.29 -7.68
C VAL A 29 -26.74 4.70 -7.08
N TRP A 30 -27.85 5.12 -6.47
CA TRP A 30 -27.94 6.39 -5.77
C TRP A 30 -27.08 6.36 -4.51
N PRO A 31 -26.22 7.35 -4.27
CA PRO A 31 -25.38 7.37 -3.07
C PRO A 31 -26.20 7.58 -1.79
N ASP A 32 -25.80 6.89 -0.73
CA ASP A 32 -26.34 7.09 0.63
C ASP A 32 -25.65 8.26 1.34
N ASN A 33 -24.37 8.52 0.99
CA ASN A 33 -23.55 9.54 1.62
C ASN A 33 -22.72 10.30 0.58
N ILE A 34 -22.31 11.51 0.92
CA ILE A 34 -21.37 12.31 0.15
C ILE A 34 -20.20 12.67 1.06
N LYS A 35 -18.96 12.54 0.57
CA LYS A 35 -17.76 13.08 1.20
C LYS A 35 -16.96 13.89 0.19
N VAL A 36 -16.50 15.04 0.60
CA VAL A 36 -15.79 15.97 -0.28
C VAL A 36 -14.43 16.31 0.29
N ILE A 37 -13.37 16.03 -0.45
CA ILE A 37 -12.02 16.48 -0.13
C ILE A 37 -11.79 17.83 -0.79
N THR A 38 -11.34 18.82 -0.03
CA THR A 38 -11.15 20.17 -0.53
C THR A 38 -10.12 20.96 0.29
N THR A 39 -9.80 22.18 -0.17
CA THR A 39 -9.00 23.18 0.55
C THR A 39 -9.91 24.07 1.43
N ALA A 40 -9.33 24.91 2.28
CA ALA A 40 -10.09 25.79 3.14
C ALA A 40 -10.99 26.76 2.33
N VAL A 41 -10.48 27.29 1.22
CA VAL A 41 -11.29 28.17 0.34
C VAL A 41 -12.41 27.38 -0.33
N GLY A 42 -12.14 26.15 -0.78
CA GLY A 42 -13.18 25.29 -1.33
C GLY A 42 -14.25 24.90 -0.32
N ALA A 43 -13.87 24.66 0.94
CA ALA A 43 -14.82 24.38 2.02
C ALA A 43 -15.80 25.54 2.25
N GLN A 44 -15.31 26.77 2.24
CA GLN A 44 -16.18 27.94 2.35
C GLN A 44 -17.20 28.03 1.21
N LYS A 45 -16.76 27.70 -0.03
CA LYS A 45 -17.66 27.65 -1.19
C LYS A 45 -18.72 26.55 -1.05
N LEU A 46 -18.32 25.36 -0.62
CA LEU A 46 -19.25 24.24 -0.37
C LEU A 46 -20.31 24.62 0.69
N ILE A 47 -19.89 25.24 1.79
CA ILE A 47 -20.83 25.69 2.82
C ILE A 47 -21.83 26.71 2.26
N GLN A 48 -21.33 27.70 1.53
CA GLN A 48 -22.20 28.77 0.99
C GLN A 48 -23.16 28.25 -0.08
N GLN A 49 -22.67 27.47 -1.04
CA GLN A 49 -23.40 27.14 -2.26
C GLN A 49 -24.11 25.78 -2.22
N LEU A 50 -23.62 24.83 -1.40
CA LEU A 50 -24.23 23.50 -1.35
C LEU A 50 -25.03 23.27 -0.04
N ILE A 51 -24.52 23.78 1.10
CA ILE A 51 -25.23 23.61 2.38
C ILE A 51 -26.27 24.71 2.55
N ASN A 52 -25.86 25.99 2.51
CA ASN A 52 -26.78 27.10 2.83
C ASN A 52 -27.83 27.32 1.72
N ALA A 53 -27.49 27.24 0.46
CA ALA A 53 -28.41 27.36 -0.66
C ALA A 53 -29.21 26.07 -0.92
N ASN A 54 -28.76 24.95 -0.40
CA ASN A 54 -29.38 23.63 -0.40
C ASN A 54 -29.87 23.10 -1.77
N PRO A 55 -29.11 23.24 -2.88
CA PRO A 55 -29.50 22.73 -4.19
C PRO A 55 -29.57 21.19 -4.22
N LEU A 56 -28.90 20.52 -3.29
CA LEU A 56 -28.92 19.08 -3.15
C LEU A 56 -30.34 18.57 -2.80
N HIS A 57 -31.01 19.21 -1.87
CA HIS A 57 -32.40 18.86 -1.54
C HIS A 57 -33.34 19.12 -2.73
N GLN A 58 -33.15 20.23 -3.44
CA GLN A 58 -33.93 20.53 -4.65
C GLN A 58 -33.75 19.44 -5.71
N LEU A 59 -32.51 19.02 -5.95
CA LEU A 59 -32.19 17.91 -6.87
C LEU A 59 -32.89 16.62 -6.45
N CYS A 60 -32.75 16.20 -5.19
CA CYS A 60 -33.38 15.00 -4.66
C CYS A 60 -34.91 15.02 -4.89
N HIS A 61 -35.54 16.14 -4.55
CA HIS A 61 -36.97 16.34 -4.74
C HIS A 61 -37.40 16.28 -6.22
N GLU A 62 -36.69 16.96 -7.12
CA GLU A 62 -36.99 16.93 -8.56
C GLU A 62 -36.82 15.54 -9.17
N LEU A 63 -35.81 14.79 -8.74
CA LEU A 63 -35.54 13.45 -9.25
C LEU A 63 -36.38 12.36 -8.53
N GLY A 64 -37.14 12.72 -7.48
CA GLY A 64 -37.91 11.74 -6.69
C GLY A 64 -36.96 10.75 -5.97
N LYS A 65 -35.79 11.21 -5.54
CA LYS A 65 -34.78 10.41 -4.82
C LYS A 65 -34.81 10.73 -3.33
N PRO A 66 -34.36 9.78 -2.48
CA PRO A 66 -34.17 10.09 -1.06
C PRO A 66 -33.17 11.22 -0.88
N ASP A 67 -33.42 12.07 0.12
CA ASP A 67 -32.47 13.11 0.51
C ASP A 67 -31.15 12.51 0.99
N ILE A 68 -30.07 13.14 0.59
CA ILE A 68 -28.73 12.83 1.08
C ILE A 68 -28.34 13.90 2.09
N SER A 69 -28.11 13.50 3.35
CA SER A 69 -27.62 14.42 4.36
C SER A 69 -26.17 14.83 4.01
N PHE A 70 -25.94 16.11 3.82
CA PHE A 70 -24.62 16.67 3.57
C PHE A 70 -24.40 17.87 4.50
N THR A 71 -23.41 17.77 5.35
CA THR A 71 -23.09 18.73 6.42
C THR A 71 -21.62 19.15 6.37
N ALA A 72 -21.23 20.11 7.20
CA ALA A 72 -19.84 20.52 7.33
C ALA A 72 -18.92 19.36 7.78
N ALA A 73 -19.43 18.34 8.46
CA ALA A 73 -18.67 17.16 8.86
C ALA A 73 -18.29 16.25 7.67
N ASP A 74 -18.97 16.40 6.55
CA ASP A 74 -18.71 15.63 5.33
C ASP A 74 -17.69 16.33 4.41
N ILE A 75 -17.28 17.54 4.78
CA ILE A 75 -16.26 18.34 4.11
C ILE A 75 -14.90 18.05 4.74
N LEU A 76 -14.09 17.28 4.03
CA LEU A 76 -12.76 16.87 4.45
C LEU A 76 -11.73 17.90 3.97
N VAL A 77 -11.40 18.85 4.84
CA VAL A 77 -10.42 19.90 4.53
C VAL A 77 -9.01 19.35 4.70
N VAL A 78 -8.18 19.53 3.67
CA VAL A 78 -6.79 19.05 3.68
C VAL A 78 -5.99 19.78 4.76
N PRO A 79 -5.40 19.09 5.74
CA PRO A 79 -4.49 19.69 6.70
C PRO A 79 -3.14 19.96 6.05
N GLY A 80 -2.54 21.11 6.33
CA GLY A 80 -1.14 21.38 6.01
C GLY A 80 -0.17 20.65 6.94
N SER A 81 1.11 20.70 6.64
CA SER A 81 2.16 20.07 7.44
C SER A 81 2.29 20.63 8.85
N ASP A 82 1.86 21.87 9.04
CA ASP A 82 1.82 22.59 10.33
C ASP A 82 0.49 22.40 11.09
N GLY A 83 -0.43 21.59 10.56
CA GLY A 83 -1.77 21.37 11.07
C GLY A 83 -2.78 22.47 10.70
N VAL A 84 -2.36 23.56 10.05
CA VAL A 84 -3.25 24.57 9.52
C VAL A 84 -3.85 24.09 8.20
N PRO A 85 -5.17 24.25 7.97
CA PRO A 85 -5.77 23.84 6.72
C PRO A 85 -5.13 24.50 5.49
N VAL A 86 -4.83 23.71 4.46
CA VAL A 86 -4.33 24.24 3.18
C VAL A 86 -5.34 25.21 2.60
N ALA A 87 -4.93 26.47 2.46
CA ALA A 87 -5.82 27.53 1.97
C ALA A 87 -6.17 27.33 0.48
N ASP A 88 -5.13 27.19 -0.33
CA ASP A 88 -5.22 26.90 -1.77
C ASP A 88 -3.86 26.32 -2.21
N ALA A 89 -3.83 25.15 -2.82
CA ALA A 89 -2.61 24.42 -3.15
C ALA A 89 -1.74 25.21 -4.15
N ARG A 90 -0.70 25.87 -3.66
CA ARG A 90 0.21 26.72 -4.44
C ARG A 90 1.68 26.41 -4.24
N SER A 91 2.04 25.74 -3.15
CA SER A 91 3.42 25.32 -2.87
C SER A 91 3.62 23.82 -3.09
N THR A 92 4.86 23.38 -3.10
CA THR A 92 5.20 21.94 -3.16
C THR A 92 4.67 21.22 -1.93
N GLU A 93 4.80 21.83 -0.75
CA GLU A 93 4.35 21.31 0.53
C GLU A 93 2.82 21.13 0.56
N ASP A 94 2.07 22.10 0.00
CA ASP A 94 0.61 21.98 -0.16
C ASP A 94 0.25 20.78 -1.05
N HIS A 95 1.00 20.56 -2.14
CA HIS A 95 0.76 19.42 -3.04
C HIS A 95 1.09 18.09 -2.40
N GLU A 96 2.13 18.01 -1.59
CA GLU A 96 2.45 16.82 -0.79
C GLU A 96 1.35 16.54 0.27
N ALA A 97 0.88 17.56 0.95
CA ALA A 97 -0.22 17.46 1.90
C ALA A 97 -1.51 16.96 1.23
N LEU A 98 -1.85 17.52 0.04
CA LEU A 98 -2.98 17.07 -0.76
C LEU A 98 -2.84 15.60 -1.18
N ALA A 99 -1.67 15.20 -1.68
CA ALA A 99 -1.41 13.82 -2.09
C ALA A 99 -1.60 12.86 -0.92
N ASN A 100 -0.96 13.14 0.20
CA ASN A 100 -1.01 12.32 1.41
C ASN A 100 -2.44 12.20 1.94
N PHE A 101 -3.17 13.31 2.02
CA PHE A 101 -4.53 13.32 2.56
C PHE A 101 -5.52 12.58 1.66
N ILE A 102 -5.48 12.81 0.34
CA ILE A 102 -6.36 12.14 -0.63
C ILE A 102 -6.09 10.62 -0.61
N VAL A 103 -4.83 10.22 -0.69
CA VAL A 103 -4.43 8.81 -0.71
C VAL A 103 -4.82 8.11 0.59
N THR A 104 -4.57 8.74 1.73
CA THR A 104 -4.96 8.23 3.05
C THR A 104 -6.48 8.11 3.18
N THR A 105 -7.24 9.12 2.72
CA THR A 105 -8.70 9.08 2.75
C THR A 105 -9.25 7.94 1.92
N VAL A 106 -8.79 7.77 0.67
CA VAL A 106 -9.23 6.64 -0.19
C VAL A 106 -8.87 5.30 0.44
N ARG A 107 -7.65 5.14 0.95
CA ARG A 107 -7.23 3.95 1.67
C ARG A 107 -8.18 3.61 2.83
N ASP A 108 -8.50 4.59 3.68
CA ASP A 108 -9.30 4.37 4.88
C ASP A 108 -10.75 4.01 4.56
N VAL A 109 -11.37 4.66 3.58
CA VAL A 109 -12.74 4.34 3.14
C VAL A 109 -12.81 3.02 2.38
N THR A 110 -11.71 2.56 1.78
CA THR A 110 -11.63 1.26 1.09
C THR A 110 -11.12 0.11 1.97
N ARG A 111 -10.79 0.38 3.25
CA ARG A 111 -10.19 -0.61 4.17
C ARG A 111 -11.09 -1.82 4.38
N ASN A 112 -12.38 -1.61 4.55
CA ASN A 112 -13.37 -2.67 4.71
C ASN A 112 -14.31 -2.75 3.50
N ASN A 113 -15.09 -3.82 3.40
CA ASN A 113 -16.00 -4.07 2.29
C ASN A 113 -17.46 -3.69 2.60
N SER A 114 -17.71 -2.88 3.64
CA SER A 114 -19.05 -2.48 4.07
C SER A 114 -19.68 -1.41 3.17
N GLU A 115 -18.87 -0.63 2.48
CA GLU A 115 -19.29 0.49 1.63
C GLU A 115 -18.72 0.35 0.22
N ARG A 116 -19.44 0.86 -0.77
CA ARG A 116 -18.97 1.11 -2.14
C ARG A 116 -18.57 2.56 -2.26
N ILE A 117 -17.57 2.85 -3.07
CA ILE A 117 -17.19 4.21 -3.44
C ILE A 117 -17.52 4.45 -4.91
N HIS A 118 -18.20 5.56 -5.18
CA HIS A 118 -18.20 6.20 -6.47
C HIS A 118 -17.34 7.46 -6.36
N ALA A 119 -16.18 7.47 -7.02
CA ALA A 119 -15.27 8.60 -7.00
C ALA A 119 -15.59 9.57 -8.16
N SER A 120 -15.73 10.86 -7.87
CA SER A 120 -15.87 11.90 -8.90
C SER A 120 -14.58 12.70 -9.03
N ILE A 121 -14.00 12.71 -10.23
CA ILE A 121 -12.80 13.48 -10.56
C ILE A 121 -13.11 14.75 -11.36
N ALA A 122 -14.34 15.21 -11.34
CA ALA A 122 -14.76 16.36 -12.17
C ALA A 122 -14.41 17.72 -11.57
N GLY A 123 -14.11 17.80 -10.27
CA GLY A 123 -13.80 19.04 -9.57
C GLY A 123 -12.37 19.12 -9.04
N GLY A 124 -12.04 20.24 -8.45
CA GLY A 124 -10.74 20.48 -7.82
C GLY A 124 -9.63 20.95 -8.77
N ARG A 125 -8.42 21.07 -8.20
CA ARG A 125 -7.22 21.29 -9.04
C ARG A 125 -6.85 20.01 -9.77
N LYS A 126 -6.20 20.13 -10.92
CA LYS A 126 -5.75 18.97 -11.75
C LYS A 126 -4.95 17.94 -10.93
N THR A 127 -4.13 18.39 -9.98
CA THR A 127 -3.38 17.51 -9.09
C THR A 127 -4.25 16.73 -8.11
N MET A 128 -5.33 17.33 -7.60
CA MET A 128 -6.28 16.64 -6.72
C MET A 128 -6.98 15.48 -7.45
N THR A 129 -7.42 15.74 -8.69
CA THR A 129 -8.07 14.72 -9.51
C THR A 129 -7.10 13.59 -9.89
N PHE A 130 -5.84 13.94 -10.19
CA PHE A 130 -4.79 12.95 -10.43
C PHE A 130 -4.56 12.06 -9.19
N TYR A 131 -4.37 12.65 -8.00
CA TYR A 131 -4.17 11.89 -6.77
C TYR A 131 -5.37 11.02 -6.40
N LEU A 132 -6.60 11.50 -6.62
CA LEU A 132 -7.79 10.68 -6.40
C LEU A 132 -7.83 9.48 -7.35
N GLY A 133 -7.57 9.68 -8.65
CA GLY A 133 -7.51 8.60 -9.63
C GLY A 133 -6.39 7.61 -9.32
N TYR A 134 -5.22 8.11 -8.92
CA TYR A 134 -4.09 7.27 -8.52
C TYR A 134 -4.40 6.44 -7.26
N ALA A 135 -4.99 7.08 -6.24
CA ALA A 135 -5.42 6.39 -5.02
C ALA A 135 -6.49 5.32 -5.29
N MET A 136 -7.44 5.60 -6.21
CA MET A 136 -8.41 4.61 -6.67
C MET A 136 -7.75 3.44 -7.40
N SER A 137 -6.67 3.68 -8.15
CA SER A 137 -5.89 2.61 -8.76
C SER A 137 -5.20 1.73 -7.71
N LEU A 138 -4.59 2.33 -6.68
CA LEU A 138 -3.89 1.59 -5.63
C LEU A 138 -4.83 0.85 -4.67
N PHE A 139 -5.95 1.46 -4.29
CA PHE A 139 -6.78 0.96 -3.18
C PHE A 139 -8.19 0.55 -3.59
N GLY A 140 -8.65 0.93 -4.79
CA GLY A 140 -9.99 0.64 -5.27
C GLY A 140 -10.29 -0.85 -5.34
N ARG A 141 -11.52 -1.20 -4.97
CA ARG A 141 -12.03 -2.57 -4.93
C ARG A 141 -12.83 -2.87 -6.20
N ARG A 142 -13.15 -4.13 -6.43
CA ARG A 142 -13.87 -4.60 -7.62
C ARG A 142 -15.20 -3.85 -7.89
N PHE A 143 -15.88 -3.42 -6.84
CA PHE A 143 -17.19 -2.76 -6.91
C PHE A 143 -17.11 -1.23 -6.84
N ASP A 144 -15.93 -0.66 -6.66
CA ASP A 144 -15.72 0.79 -6.69
C ASP A 144 -15.65 1.28 -8.14
N SER A 145 -16.13 2.48 -8.38
CA SER A 145 -16.21 3.12 -9.68
C SER A 145 -15.69 4.55 -9.63
N MET A 146 -15.36 5.09 -10.81
CA MET A 146 -14.88 6.45 -10.94
C MET A 146 -15.48 7.08 -12.20
N SER A 147 -15.87 8.35 -12.11
CA SER A 147 -16.44 9.08 -13.23
C SER A 147 -15.98 10.54 -13.29
N HIS A 148 -16.19 11.12 -14.45
CA HIS A 148 -16.09 12.55 -14.72
C HIS A 148 -17.41 13.04 -15.27
N VAL A 149 -17.93 14.15 -14.73
CA VAL A 149 -19.15 14.78 -15.25
C VAL A 149 -18.80 15.94 -16.16
N LEU A 150 -19.51 16.04 -17.26
CA LEU A 150 -19.43 17.10 -18.24
C LEU A 150 -20.82 17.77 -18.36
N VAL A 151 -20.81 19.08 -18.46
CA VAL A 151 -21.99 19.89 -18.67
C VAL A 151 -21.89 20.57 -20.03
N SER A 152 -23.01 20.78 -20.68
CA SER A 152 -23.05 21.50 -21.97
C SER A 152 -22.51 22.93 -21.85
N GLU A 153 -21.99 23.45 -22.95
CA GLU A 153 -21.33 24.75 -23.02
C GLU A 153 -22.21 25.89 -22.51
N GLY A 154 -21.61 26.79 -21.75
CA GLY A 154 -22.26 27.98 -21.17
C GLY A 154 -22.77 27.76 -19.75
N TYR A 155 -23.02 26.53 -19.31
CA TYR A 155 -23.46 26.23 -17.94
C TYR A 155 -22.29 25.95 -17.00
N GLU A 156 -21.15 25.55 -17.54
CA GLU A 156 -19.94 25.30 -16.75
C GLU A 156 -19.56 26.52 -15.89
N ASN A 157 -19.35 26.30 -14.60
CA ASN A 157 -18.97 27.34 -13.63
C ASN A 157 -19.97 28.52 -13.50
N HIS A 158 -21.19 28.39 -14.00
CA HIS A 158 -22.22 29.41 -13.75
C HIS A 158 -22.63 29.36 -12.25
N PRO A 159 -22.60 30.47 -11.51
CA PRO A 159 -22.77 30.46 -10.05
C PRO A 159 -24.16 30.00 -9.58
N GLU A 160 -25.16 30.09 -10.43
CA GLU A 160 -26.56 29.73 -10.15
C GLU A 160 -27.00 28.42 -10.83
N PHE A 161 -26.10 27.77 -11.58
CA PHE A 161 -26.37 26.47 -12.20
C PHE A 161 -25.85 25.34 -11.31
N PHE A 162 -26.74 24.40 -10.98
CA PHE A 162 -26.41 23.21 -10.18
C PHE A 162 -26.82 21.90 -10.86
N PHE A 163 -27.88 21.90 -11.63
CA PHE A 163 -28.37 20.76 -12.42
C PHE A 163 -29.46 21.23 -13.42
N PRO A 164 -29.75 20.45 -14.46
CA PRO A 164 -30.88 20.73 -15.36
C PRO A 164 -32.21 20.63 -14.64
N THR A 165 -32.95 21.72 -14.57
CA THR A 165 -34.24 21.80 -13.86
C THR A 165 -35.39 21.31 -14.74
N ARG A 166 -36.46 20.80 -14.11
CA ARG A 166 -37.68 20.41 -14.85
C ARG A 166 -38.47 21.61 -15.37
N SER A 167 -38.43 22.70 -14.63
CA SER A 167 -39.09 23.96 -15.00
C SER A 167 -38.05 24.96 -15.49
N PRO A 168 -38.42 25.85 -16.46
CA PRO A 168 -37.51 26.87 -16.96
C PRO A 168 -36.90 27.72 -15.84
N GLN A 169 -35.59 27.83 -15.83
CA GLN A 169 -34.80 28.71 -14.92
C GLN A 169 -33.80 29.48 -15.76
N LEU A 170 -34.04 30.79 -15.88
CA LEU A 170 -33.22 31.65 -16.71
C LEU A 170 -31.92 32.07 -15.99
N LEU A 171 -30.79 31.81 -16.63
CA LEU A 171 -29.43 32.10 -16.17
C LEU A 171 -28.83 33.23 -17.01
N GLN A 172 -28.37 34.29 -16.38
CA GLN A 172 -27.77 35.43 -17.06
C GLN A 172 -26.25 35.24 -17.22
N LEU A 173 -25.77 35.12 -18.46
CA LEU A 173 -24.34 35.03 -18.74
C LEU A 173 -23.67 36.39 -18.67
N ARG A 174 -22.35 36.40 -18.41
CA ARG A 174 -21.55 37.64 -18.36
C ARG A 174 -21.51 38.41 -19.69
N ASP A 175 -21.73 37.75 -20.81
CA ASP A 175 -21.77 38.33 -22.16
C ASP A 175 -23.17 38.87 -22.52
N GLY A 176 -24.12 38.85 -21.59
CA GLY A 176 -25.49 39.34 -21.81
C GLY A 176 -26.46 38.31 -22.39
N ARG A 177 -26.00 37.12 -22.77
CA ARG A 177 -26.91 36.01 -23.19
C ARG A 177 -27.67 35.45 -21.99
N THR A 178 -28.84 34.92 -22.27
CA THR A 178 -29.64 34.18 -21.29
C THR A 178 -29.71 32.73 -21.71
N LEU A 179 -29.44 31.82 -20.79
CA LEU A 179 -29.61 30.39 -20.96
C LEU A 179 -30.74 29.90 -20.03
N ASP A 180 -31.40 28.81 -20.42
CA ASP A 180 -32.35 28.12 -19.54
C ASP A 180 -31.70 26.88 -18.94
N ALA A 181 -31.70 26.75 -17.63
CA ALA A 181 -31.10 25.59 -16.95
C ALA A 181 -31.76 24.26 -17.38
N SER A 182 -33.05 24.29 -17.82
CA SER A 182 -33.75 23.11 -18.30
C SER A 182 -33.19 22.56 -19.63
N ASP A 183 -32.48 23.38 -20.42
CA ASP A 183 -31.87 23.00 -21.69
C ASP A 183 -30.48 22.38 -21.50
N ALA A 184 -29.91 22.44 -20.29
CA ALA A 184 -28.60 21.91 -20.04
C ALA A 184 -28.56 20.38 -20.15
N THR A 185 -27.48 19.88 -20.73
CA THR A 185 -27.24 18.44 -20.80
C THR A 185 -26.05 18.05 -19.92
N ILE A 186 -26.21 16.97 -19.19
CA ILE A 186 -25.17 16.40 -18.34
C ILE A 186 -24.78 15.04 -18.89
N THR A 187 -23.48 14.86 -19.11
CA THR A 187 -22.88 13.58 -19.52
C THR A 187 -21.96 13.09 -18.41
N LEU A 188 -22.18 11.86 -17.96
CA LEU A 188 -21.31 11.20 -16.99
C LEU A 188 -20.45 10.16 -17.72
N ALA A 189 -19.14 10.44 -17.79
CA ALA A 189 -18.17 9.56 -18.42
C ALA A 189 -17.53 8.66 -17.36
N ASP A 190 -17.55 7.34 -17.59
CA ASP A 190 -16.81 6.40 -16.73
C ASP A 190 -15.31 6.55 -16.98
N ILE A 191 -14.56 6.52 -15.90
CA ILE A 191 -13.11 6.53 -15.94
C ILE A 191 -12.62 5.14 -15.49
N PRO A 192 -12.22 4.28 -16.43
CA PRO A 192 -11.65 2.98 -16.08
C PRO A 192 -10.28 3.17 -15.42
N PHE A 193 -9.98 2.32 -14.45
CA PHE A 193 -8.69 2.33 -13.77
C PHE A 193 -8.21 0.89 -13.48
N ILE A 194 -6.89 0.72 -13.48
CA ILE A 194 -6.26 -0.56 -13.15
C ILE A 194 -6.24 -0.69 -11.62
N ARG A 195 -6.67 -1.84 -11.11
CA ARG A 195 -6.69 -2.12 -9.68
C ARG A 195 -5.41 -2.84 -9.26
N GLN A 196 -4.55 -2.11 -8.55
CA GLN A 196 -3.23 -2.55 -8.10
C GLN A 196 -3.19 -2.91 -6.60
N ARG A 197 -4.35 -3.09 -6.00
CA ARG A 197 -4.49 -3.37 -4.56
C ARG A 197 -3.64 -4.57 -4.09
N HIS A 198 -3.34 -5.50 -4.96
CA HIS A 198 -2.48 -6.65 -4.68
C HIS A 198 -1.01 -6.26 -4.42
N LEU A 199 -0.56 -5.09 -4.87
CA LEU A 199 0.79 -4.59 -4.60
C LEU A 199 0.94 -4.08 -3.16
N VAL A 200 -0.16 -3.71 -2.51
CA VAL A 200 -0.16 -3.04 -1.20
C VAL A 200 -1.04 -3.74 -0.13
N PRO A 201 -1.10 -5.09 -0.07
CA PRO A 201 -2.09 -5.81 0.73
C PRO A 201 -1.98 -5.56 2.23
N GLN A 202 -0.77 -5.48 2.76
CA GLN A 202 -0.51 -5.27 4.19
C GLN A 202 -0.45 -3.78 4.56
N LEU A 203 0.06 -2.94 3.68
CA LEU A 203 0.07 -1.48 3.85
C LEU A 203 -1.33 -0.90 4.09
N LEU A 204 -2.38 -1.61 3.68
CA LEU A 204 -3.77 -1.25 4.00
C LEU A 204 -4.11 -1.38 5.49
N LYS A 205 -3.41 -2.24 6.22
CA LYS A 205 -3.71 -2.52 7.64
C LYS A 205 -2.90 -1.65 8.59
N GLU A 206 -1.63 -1.39 8.29
CA GLU A 206 -0.65 -0.83 9.22
C GLU A 206 -0.18 0.59 8.91
N PHE A 207 -0.58 1.16 7.77
CA PHE A 207 -0.17 2.49 7.30
C PHE A 207 -0.78 3.60 8.18
N ARG A 208 -0.42 3.66 9.44
CA ARG A 208 -1.00 4.67 10.33
C ARG A 208 -0.13 5.91 10.54
N GLU A 209 1.21 5.84 10.42
CA GLU A 209 2.00 6.97 10.92
C GLU A 209 3.35 7.28 10.22
N THR A 210 3.85 6.50 9.25
CA THR A 210 5.26 6.66 8.88
C THR A 210 5.63 6.71 7.40
N VAL A 211 4.74 6.44 6.47
CA VAL A 211 5.08 6.51 5.04
C VAL A 211 4.13 7.45 4.32
N ASN A 212 4.67 8.50 3.72
CA ASN A 212 3.90 9.41 2.88
C ASN A 212 3.67 8.82 1.48
N PHE A 213 2.83 9.47 0.68
CA PHE A 213 2.48 9.00 -0.67
C PHE A 213 3.71 8.87 -1.58
N ARG A 214 4.67 9.81 -1.50
CA ARG A 214 5.90 9.78 -2.28
C ARG A 214 6.74 8.55 -1.94
N GLU A 215 6.95 8.29 -0.65
CA GLU A 215 7.68 7.11 -0.18
C GLU A 215 7.01 5.81 -0.64
N LEU A 216 5.67 5.74 -0.60
CA LEU A 216 4.94 4.57 -1.10
C LEU A 216 5.22 4.32 -2.59
N VAL A 217 5.17 5.37 -3.41
CA VAL A 217 5.43 5.29 -4.85
C VAL A 217 6.87 4.83 -5.11
N GLU A 218 7.83 5.42 -4.41
CA GLU A 218 9.25 5.05 -4.54
C GLU A 218 9.51 3.59 -4.13
N LEU A 219 8.86 3.12 -3.05
CA LEU A 219 8.99 1.71 -2.63
C LEU A 219 8.39 0.73 -3.65
N ILE A 220 7.27 1.09 -4.28
CA ILE A 220 6.70 0.26 -5.35
C ILE A 220 7.64 0.26 -6.56
N ASN A 221 8.13 1.43 -6.98
CA ASN A 221 9.05 1.55 -8.11
C ASN A 221 10.37 0.82 -7.86
N LEU A 222 10.88 0.86 -6.63
CA LEU A 222 12.11 0.17 -6.24
C LEU A 222 12.00 -1.36 -6.42
N GLY A 223 10.82 -1.93 -6.24
CA GLY A 223 10.56 -3.34 -6.52
C GLY A 223 10.60 -3.70 -8.01
N GLU A 224 10.44 -2.72 -8.91
CA GLU A 224 10.55 -2.90 -10.37
C GLU A 224 12.00 -2.70 -10.88
N ASP A 225 12.89 -2.17 -10.04
CA ASP A 225 14.32 -2.00 -10.35
C ASP A 225 15.21 -2.60 -9.25
N PRO A 226 15.36 -3.93 -9.21
CA PRO A 226 16.17 -4.61 -8.20
C PRO A 226 17.63 -4.17 -8.15
N ALA A 227 18.19 -3.66 -9.25
CA ALA A 227 19.59 -3.18 -9.29
C ALA A 227 19.80 -1.91 -8.43
N ALA A 228 18.75 -1.12 -8.26
CA ALA A 228 18.80 0.08 -7.44
C ALA A 228 18.76 -0.17 -5.92
N ILE A 229 18.45 -1.39 -5.48
CA ILE A 229 18.29 -1.75 -4.07
C ILE A 229 19.65 -1.83 -3.38
N ARG A 230 19.71 -1.31 -2.15
CA ARG A 230 20.80 -1.55 -1.20
C ARG A 230 20.20 -2.08 0.09
N LEU A 231 20.69 -3.24 0.51
CA LEU A 231 20.19 -3.99 1.66
C LEU A 231 21.25 -3.98 2.76
N SER A 232 20.93 -3.44 3.93
CA SER A 232 21.79 -3.51 5.11
C SER A 232 21.15 -4.47 6.12
N VAL A 233 21.89 -5.52 6.46
CA VAL A 233 21.49 -6.56 7.40
C VAL A 233 22.15 -6.26 8.74
N TYR A 234 21.36 -5.75 9.70
CA TYR A 234 21.82 -5.42 11.05
C TYR A 234 21.75 -6.66 11.92
N THR A 235 22.92 -7.24 12.18
CA THR A 235 23.01 -8.62 12.67
C THR A 235 22.49 -8.80 14.10
N GLN A 236 22.74 -7.84 14.99
CA GLN A 236 22.33 -7.94 16.40
C GLN A 236 20.89 -7.48 16.63
N SER A 237 20.49 -6.37 16.04
CA SER A 237 19.13 -5.86 16.17
C SER A 237 18.09 -6.61 15.33
N ARG A 238 18.49 -7.57 14.53
CA ARG A 238 17.63 -8.36 13.62
C ARG A 238 16.81 -7.49 12.67
N GLN A 239 17.44 -6.50 12.08
CA GLN A 239 16.80 -5.55 11.19
C GLN A 239 17.34 -5.67 9.78
N VAL A 240 16.43 -5.52 8.82
CA VAL A 240 16.76 -5.36 7.42
C VAL A 240 16.41 -3.94 7.02
N LYS A 241 17.40 -3.15 6.63
CA LYS A 241 17.21 -1.79 6.13
C LYS A 241 17.35 -1.78 4.61
N ILE A 242 16.33 -1.31 3.94
CA ILE A 242 16.25 -1.15 2.49
C ILE A 242 16.45 0.32 2.15
N THR A 243 17.34 0.61 1.19
CA THR A 243 17.56 1.94 0.65
C THR A 243 17.65 1.87 -0.88
N SER A 244 17.42 3.01 -1.55
CA SER A 244 17.58 3.17 -2.99
C SER A 244 18.86 3.92 -3.32
N VAL A 245 19.52 3.59 -4.44
CA VAL A 245 20.64 4.38 -4.95
C VAL A 245 20.19 5.73 -5.51
N TYR A 246 18.92 5.83 -5.97
CA TYR A 246 18.37 7.05 -6.54
C TYR A 246 17.83 8.01 -5.48
N GLU A 247 17.28 7.47 -4.39
CA GLU A 247 16.71 8.23 -3.26
C GLU A 247 17.32 7.73 -1.94
N PRO A 248 18.60 8.09 -1.63
CA PRO A 248 19.30 7.55 -0.45
C PRO A 248 18.66 7.91 0.89
N GLN A 249 17.86 8.99 0.92
CA GLN A 249 17.08 9.39 2.08
C GLN A 249 15.88 8.47 2.33
N LEU A 250 15.40 7.74 1.30
CA LEU A 250 14.37 6.72 1.46
C LEU A 250 14.98 5.51 2.14
N ALA A 251 14.59 5.26 3.37
CA ALA A 251 15.07 4.14 4.15
C ALA A 251 13.92 3.50 4.91
N VAL A 252 13.65 2.23 4.61
CA VAL A 252 12.67 1.44 5.35
C VAL A 252 13.37 0.34 6.10
N THR A 253 13.04 0.19 7.39
CA THR A 253 13.61 -0.84 8.25
C THR A 253 12.52 -1.81 8.67
N VAL A 254 12.79 -3.09 8.49
CA VAL A 254 11.92 -4.19 8.91
C VAL A 254 12.63 -4.99 9.99
N GLN A 255 11.93 -5.21 11.11
CA GLN A 255 12.37 -6.06 12.19
C GLN A 255 11.90 -7.50 11.96
N ILE A 256 12.80 -8.47 12.05
CA ILE A 256 12.46 -9.89 12.06
C ILE A 256 12.28 -10.35 13.51
N SER A 257 11.10 -10.86 13.84
CA SER A 257 10.71 -11.10 15.23
C SER A 257 11.40 -12.32 15.83
N ASN A 258 11.45 -13.44 15.09
CA ASN A 258 11.95 -14.71 15.61
C ASN A 258 13.47 -14.84 15.32
N PRO A 259 14.33 -14.97 16.37
CA PRO A 259 15.78 -15.13 16.17
C PRO A 259 16.17 -16.36 15.35
N TRP A 260 15.40 -17.45 15.40
CA TRP A 260 15.63 -18.65 14.58
C TRP A 260 15.43 -18.40 13.10
N HIS A 261 14.34 -17.69 12.76
CA HIS A 261 14.10 -17.27 11.37
C HIS A 261 15.13 -16.24 10.92
N TRP A 262 15.58 -15.38 11.84
CA TRP A 262 16.65 -14.43 11.56
C TRP A 262 17.97 -15.11 11.18
N ALA A 263 18.37 -16.15 11.93
CA ALA A 263 19.56 -16.94 11.61
C ALA A 263 19.48 -17.51 10.18
N LEU A 264 18.31 -18.03 9.77
CA LEU A 264 18.09 -18.50 8.41
C LEU A 264 18.20 -17.34 7.39
N TYR A 265 17.61 -16.18 7.69
CA TYR A 265 17.71 -15.01 6.80
C TYR A 265 19.16 -14.60 6.56
N VAL A 266 19.95 -14.53 7.61
CA VAL A 266 21.38 -14.18 7.55
C VAL A 266 22.17 -15.20 6.72
N LEU A 267 21.98 -16.50 6.98
CA LEU A 267 22.63 -17.56 6.19
C LEU A 267 22.30 -17.45 4.68
N LEU A 268 21.05 -17.21 4.35
CA LEU A 268 20.61 -17.08 2.94
C LEU A 268 21.11 -15.77 2.30
N ALA A 269 21.28 -14.71 3.08
CA ALA A 269 21.89 -13.47 2.62
C ALA A 269 23.40 -13.64 2.39
N GLU A 270 24.11 -14.36 3.30
CA GLU A 270 25.50 -14.74 3.11
C GLU A 270 25.72 -15.62 1.88
N GLU A 271 24.84 -16.60 1.67
CA GLU A 271 24.85 -17.44 0.46
C GLU A 271 24.77 -16.60 -0.81
N SER A 272 23.92 -15.57 -0.81
CA SER A 272 23.68 -14.75 -1.98
C SER A 272 24.87 -13.89 -2.39
N ILE A 273 25.76 -13.55 -1.46
CA ILE A 273 26.98 -12.77 -1.74
C ILE A 273 28.20 -13.63 -2.10
N ARG A 274 28.10 -14.96 -2.01
CA ARG A 274 29.19 -15.87 -2.43
C ARG A 274 29.42 -15.78 -3.93
N ASP A 275 30.61 -16.19 -4.36
CA ASP A 275 30.89 -16.37 -5.77
C ASP A 275 30.00 -17.47 -6.35
N GLU A 276 29.64 -17.35 -7.61
CA GLU A 276 28.71 -18.24 -8.30
C GLU A 276 29.09 -19.73 -8.18
N ALA A 277 30.38 -20.03 -8.29
CA ALA A 277 30.92 -21.39 -8.15
C ALA A 277 30.73 -22.02 -6.74
N ASP A 278 30.55 -21.17 -5.71
CA ASP A 278 30.44 -21.58 -4.31
C ASP A 278 28.99 -21.52 -3.80
N ARG A 279 28.04 -21.10 -4.65
CA ARG A 279 26.61 -21.09 -4.34
C ARG A 279 26.01 -22.48 -4.44
N GLY A 280 24.93 -22.72 -3.73
CA GLY A 280 24.17 -23.98 -3.84
C GLY A 280 24.16 -24.80 -2.55
N SER A 281 24.41 -24.13 -1.41
CA SER A 281 24.44 -24.82 -0.12
C SER A 281 23.04 -25.09 0.45
N TYR A 282 22.05 -24.20 0.19
CA TYR A 282 20.73 -24.25 0.86
C TYR A 282 19.59 -24.61 -0.10
N GLY A 283 19.36 -25.92 -0.26
CA GLY A 283 18.15 -26.45 -0.91
C GLY A 283 16.99 -26.64 0.08
N ARG A 284 15.77 -26.84 -0.44
CA ARG A 284 14.65 -27.24 0.43
C ARG A 284 14.88 -28.67 0.91
N PRO A 285 14.91 -28.94 2.23
CA PRO A 285 15.01 -30.29 2.76
C PRO A 285 13.89 -31.20 2.25
N GLN A 286 14.14 -32.50 2.20
CA GLN A 286 13.12 -33.48 1.85
C GLN A 286 12.01 -33.51 2.91
N SER A 287 10.77 -33.73 2.50
CA SER A 287 9.64 -33.80 3.45
C SER A 287 9.72 -35.01 4.40
N SER A 288 10.40 -36.07 3.98
CA SER A 288 10.50 -37.33 4.74
C SER A 288 11.76 -37.48 5.58
N LYS A 289 12.77 -36.63 5.39
CA LYS A 289 14.05 -36.69 6.11
C LYS A 289 14.45 -35.28 6.57
N ALA A 290 14.65 -35.15 7.88
CA ALA A 290 15.14 -33.90 8.44
C ALA A 290 16.60 -33.66 8.03
N ASP A 291 16.93 -32.38 7.78
CA ASP A 291 18.28 -31.94 7.44
C ASP A 291 19.01 -31.52 8.72
N GLU A 292 19.95 -32.38 9.13
CA GLU A 292 20.78 -32.17 10.32
C GLU A 292 21.81 -31.06 10.07
N ALA A 293 22.41 -31.02 8.86
CA ALA A 293 23.45 -30.05 8.53
C ALA A 293 22.90 -28.62 8.56
N LEU A 294 21.76 -28.40 7.94
CA LEU A 294 21.09 -27.10 7.99
C LEU A 294 20.71 -26.69 9.42
N ALA A 295 20.25 -27.64 10.24
CA ALA A 295 19.92 -27.37 11.63
C ALA A 295 21.16 -26.99 12.45
N ALA A 296 22.28 -27.66 12.23
CA ALA A 296 23.55 -27.32 12.86
C ALA A 296 24.05 -25.92 12.47
N GLU A 297 24.04 -25.62 11.17
CA GLU A 297 24.44 -24.30 10.68
C GLU A 297 23.56 -23.17 11.23
N MET A 298 22.25 -23.37 11.28
CA MET A 298 21.33 -22.40 11.87
C MET A 298 21.57 -22.23 13.38
N ALA A 299 21.88 -23.32 14.12
CA ALA A 299 22.20 -23.24 15.53
C ALA A 299 23.50 -22.47 15.80
N LEU A 300 24.55 -22.76 15.02
CA LEU A 300 25.82 -22.05 15.11
C LEU A 300 25.67 -20.59 14.71
N LYS A 301 24.90 -20.28 13.66
CA LYS A 301 24.61 -18.90 13.25
C LYS A 301 23.83 -18.15 14.33
N LEU A 302 22.83 -18.77 14.93
CA LEU A 302 22.10 -18.14 16.03
C LEU A 302 23.03 -17.83 17.21
N ALA A 303 23.93 -18.75 17.57
CA ALA A 303 24.93 -18.56 18.61
C ALA A 303 25.88 -17.40 18.26
N GLU A 304 26.45 -17.40 17.06
CA GLU A 304 27.33 -16.33 16.55
C GLU A 304 26.67 -14.95 16.68
N LEU A 305 25.42 -14.83 16.20
CA LEU A 305 24.65 -13.58 16.23
C LEU A 305 24.36 -13.07 17.65
N ASN A 306 24.42 -13.93 18.65
CA ASN A 306 24.21 -13.60 20.06
C ASN A 306 25.49 -13.66 20.91
N GLY A 307 26.66 -13.81 20.28
CA GLY A 307 27.94 -13.85 20.98
C GLY A 307 28.13 -15.08 21.88
N LEU A 308 27.47 -16.20 21.55
CA LEU A 308 27.54 -17.46 22.28
C LEU A 308 28.51 -18.41 21.61
N GLU A 309 29.23 -19.18 22.39
CA GLU A 309 30.05 -20.30 21.93
C GLU A 309 29.36 -21.62 22.27
N LEU A 310 29.14 -22.45 21.26
CA LEU A 310 28.56 -23.77 21.40
C LEU A 310 29.65 -24.82 21.28
N LEU A 311 29.63 -25.82 22.15
CA LEU A 311 30.64 -26.87 22.22
C LEU A 311 30.11 -28.25 21.80
N GLY A 312 28.81 -28.37 21.54
CA GLY A 312 28.18 -29.61 21.13
C GLY A 312 28.72 -30.17 19.82
N ASP A 313 28.92 -31.48 19.79
CA ASP A 313 29.42 -32.22 18.65
C ASP A 313 28.32 -32.78 17.74
N SER A 314 27.09 -32.58 18.13
CA SER A 314 25.90 -33.03 17.38
C SER A 314 24.78 -31.97 17.39
N VAL A 315 23.90 -32.04 16.40
CA VAL A 315 22.73 -31.15 16.30
C VAL A 315 21.92 -31.14 17.59
N SER A 316 21.72 -32.34 18.18
CA SER A 316 20.97 -32.47 19.45
C SER A 316 21.69 -31.79 20.61
N ALA A 317 23.02 -31.85 20.69
CA ALA A 317 23.81 -31.19 21.68
C ALA A 317 23.75 -29.67 21.51
N LEU A 318 24.02 -29.15 20.30
CA LEU A 318 23.95 -27.72 20.00
C LEU A 318 22.58 -27.10 20.32
N LEU A 319 21.48 -27.79 19.93
CA LEU A 319 20.13 -27.32 20.24
C LEU A 319 19.82 -27.40 21.76
N THR A 320 20.39 -28.37 22.47
CA THR A 320 20.23 -28.44 23.94
C THR A 320 20.91 -27.27 24.60
N GLU A 321 22.17 -26.96 24.23
CA GLU A 321 22.88 -25.82 24.76
C GLU A 321 22.13 -24.50 24.51
N LEU A 322 21.57 -24.32 23.30
CA LEU A 322 20.75 -23.12 22.98
C LEU A 322 19.46 -23.03 23.81
N ILE A 323 18.80 -24.17 24.04
CA ILE A 323 17.56 -24.22 24.86
C ILE A 323 17.86 -23.88 26.33
N GLU A 324 19.03 -24.24 26.83
CA GLU A 324 19.48 -23.98 28.21
C GLU A 324 19.93 -22.51 28.43
N GLN A 325 20.02 -21.68 27.37
CA GLN A 325 20.33 -20.23 27.44
C GLN A 325 19.08 -19.42 27.74
N ASP A 326 18.72 -19.29 29.02
CA ASP A 326 17.49 -18.58 29.48
C ASP A 326 17.36 -17.18 28.94
N ASP A 327 18.47 -16.42 28.80
CA ASP A 327 18.47 -15.04 28.30
C ASP A 327 18.13 -14.97 26.82
N LEU A 328 18.35 -16.02 26.05
CA LEU A 328 18.13 -16.04 24.60
C LEU A 328 16.64 -16.06 24.23
N TRP A 329 15.82 -16.77 24.99
CA TRP A 329 14.40 -17.00 24.67
C TRP A 329 13.43 -16.34 25.66
N THR A 330 13.88 -15.81 26.80
CA THR A 330 13.00 -15.10 27.77
C THR A 330 12.19 -14.00 27.09
N ASN A 331 12.80 -13.29 26.15
CA ASN A 331 12.12 -12.26 25.34
C ASN A 331 11.50 -12.80 24.04
N HIS A 332 11.65 -14.10 23.74
CA HIS A 332 11.24 -14.74 22.49
C HIS A 332 10.58 -16.10 22.73
N PRO A 333 9.36 -16.15 23.29
CA PRO A 333 8.74 -17.43 23.71
C PRO A 333 8.50 -18.41 22.53
N ASN A 334 8.50 -17.95 21.30
CA ASN A 334 8.39 -18.82 20.12
C ASN A 334 9.74 -19.43 19.70
N LEU A 335 10.86 -18.92 20.18
CA LEU A 335 12.18 -19.45 19.84
C LEU A 335 12.37 -20.84 20.46
N GLU A 336 12.12 -20.99 21.77
CA GLU A 336 12.22 -22.28 22.48
C GLU A 336 11.40 -23.36 21.74
N ARG A 337 10.16 -23.07 21.42
CA ARG A 337 9.30 -24.00 20.66
C ARG A 337 9.91 -24.42 19.33
N SER A 338 10.53 -23.47 18.61
CA SER A 338 11.19 -23.76 17.33
C SER A 338 12.38 -24.70 17.54
N LEU A 339 13.23 -24.44 18.53
CA LEU A 339 14.42 -25.25 18.84
C LEU A 339 14.03 -26.67 19.28
N VAL A 340 13.04 -26.79 20.19
CA VAL A 340 12.51 -28.10 20.64
C VAL A 340 11.96 -28.90 19.47
N ALA A 341 11.16 -28.29 18.60
CA ALA A 341 10.58 -28.96 17.44
C ALA A 341 11.64 -29.45 16.42
N VAL A 342 12.73 -28.71 16.24
CA VAL A 342 13.85 -29.11 15.38
C VAL A 342 14.61 -30.26 16.04
N LYS A 343 14.86 -30.20 17.36
CA LYS A 343 15.54 -31.24 18.13
C LYS A 343 14.77 -32.56 18.10
N GLU A 344 13.45 -32.54 18.33
CA GLU A 344 12.58 -33.71 18.28
C GLU A 344 12.56 -34.39 16.90
N LYS A 345 12.73 -33.64 15.82
CA LYS A 345 12.78 -34.14 14.45
C LYS A 345 14.20 -34.58 14.01
N GLY A 346 15.22 -34.28 14.82
CA GLY A 346 16.63 -34.52 14.48
C GLY A 346 17.16 -33.64 13.35
N GLY A 347 16.54 -32.49 13.15
CA GLY A 347 16.91 -31.56 12.08
C GLY A 347 15.72 -30.78 11.53
N ILE A 348 15.93 -30.03 10.44
CA ILE A 348 14.89 -29.22 9.77
C ILE A 348 14.21 -30.02 8.67
N THR A 349 12.90 -30.19 8.78
CA THR A 349 12.10 -30.82 7.72
C THR A 349 11.75 -29.81 6.60
N GLY A 350 11.41 -30.30 5.40
CA GLY A 350 10.98 -29.45 4.28
C GLY A 350 9.74 -28.59 4.60
N ASP A 351 8.86 -29.06 5.49
CA ASP A 351 7.68 -28.30 5.91
C ASP A 351 8.04 -27.19 6.90
N GLN A 352 8.96 -27.47 7.85
CA GLN A 352 9.49 -26.43 8.74
C GLN A 352 10.24 -25.37 7.95
N PHE A 353 11.12 -25.76 7.04
CA PHE A 353 11.84 -24.82 6.17
C PHE A 353 10.87 -23.92 5.38
N SER A 354 9.86 -24.52 4.73
CA SER A 354 8.84 -23.74 4.00
C SER A 354 8.07 -22.79 4.92
N THR A 355 7.79 -23.20 6.16
CA THR A 355 7.13 -22.35 7.15
C THR A 355 8.02 -21.16 7.52
N TYR A 356 9.32 -21.36 7.74
CA TYR A 356 10.26 -20.28 8.05
C TYR A 356 10.38 -19.28 6.92
N ILE A 357 10.52 -19.74 5.66
CA ILE A 357 10.55 -18.87 4.48
C ILE A 357 9.25 -18.06 4.37
N ASN A 358 8.09 -18.70 4.51
CA ASN A 358 6.80 -18.01 4.43
C ASN A 358 6.63 -16.97 5.56
N THR A 359 7.13 -17.27 6.76
CA THR A 359 7.07 -16.34 7.90
C THR A 359 7.94 -15.11 7.62
N LEU A 360 9.19 -15.30 7.15
CA LEU A 360 10.07 -14.21 6.74
C LEU A 360 9.44 -13.32 5.66
N GLN A 361 8.85 -13.93 4.63
CA GLN A 361 8.14 -13.22 3.58
C GLN A 361 6.94 -12.43 4.14
N THR A 362 6.22 -13.00 5.11
CA THR A 362 5.06 -12.35 5.74
C THR A 362 5.49 -11.15 6.59
N GLU A 363 6.55 -11.28 7.38
CA GLU A 363 7.08 -10.19 8.19
C GLU A 363 7.58 -9.01 7.32
N LEU A 364 8.27 -9.31 6.21
CA LEU A 364 8.67 -8.30 5.24
C LEU A 364 7.46 -7.65 4.55
N ALA A 365 6.46 -8.45 4.15
CA ALA A 365 5.24 -7.97 3.52
C ALA A 365 4.36 -7.13 4.45
N ALA A 366 4.56 -7.21 5.76
CA ALA A 366 3.85 -6.34 6.71
C ALA A 366 4.19 -4.85 6.51
N LYS A 367 5.38 -4.53 6.01
CA LYS A 367 5.88 -3.16 5.85
C LYS A 367 6.24 -2.76 4.42
N LEU A 368 6.26 -3.69 3.48
CA LEU A 368 6.79 -3.47 2.14
C LEU A 368 5.78 -3.84 1.05
N PRO A 369 5.81 -3.16 -0.12
CA PRO A 369 5.07 -3.58 -1.29
C PRO A 369 5.41 -5.00 -1.72
N ALA A 370 4.42 -5.71 -2.27
CA ALA A 370 4.57 -7.13 -2.61
C ALA A 370 5.69 -7.38 -3.64
N ASN A 371 5.84 -6.50 -4.64
CA ASN A 371 6.90 -6.62 -5.65
C ASN A 371 8.29 -6.40 -5.05
N LEU A 372 8.44 -5.51 -4.08
CA LEU A 372 9.71 -5.31 -3.38
C LEU A 372 10.05 -6.52 -2.49
N VAL A 373 9.05 -7.10 -1.81
CA VAL A 373 9.23 -8.35 -1.04
C VAL A 373 9.76 -9.48 -1.92
N LEU A 374 9.28 -9.60 -3.16
CA LEU A 374 9.73 -10.65 -4.08
C LEU A 374 11.23 -10.63 -4.37
N VAL A 375 11.87 -9.48 -4.27
CA VAL A 375 13.30 -9.29 -4.62
C VAL A 375 14.23 -9.19 -3.42
N ILE A 376 13.69 -9.05 -2.19
CA ILE A 376 14.52 -8.96 -0.98
C ILE A 376 14.22 -10.05 0.06
N ALA A 377 13.14 -10.78 -0.10
CA ALA A 377 12.81 -11.89 0.79
C ALA A 377 13.51 -13.17 0.32
N PRO A 378 13.89 -14.05 1.26
CA PRO A 378 14.43 -15.34 0.90
C PRO A 378 13.47 -16.14 0.02
N GLY A 379 14.02 -16.75 -1.02
CA GLY A 379 13.26 -17.57 -1.95
C GLY A 379 14.17 -18.49 -2.74
N GLN A 380 13.60 -19.31 -3.59
CA GLN A 380 14.36 -20.10 -4.56
C GLN A 380 14.98 -19.16 -5.59
N THR A 381 16.26 -18.93 -5.45
CA THR A 381 17.00 -17.83 -6.10
C THR A 381 17.96 -18.34 -7.16
N PHE A 382 18.55 -19.52 -6.95
CA PHE A 382 19.57 -20.09 -7.82
C PHE A 382 19.09 -21.43 -8.40
N ASP A 383 19.53 -21.73 -9.59
CA ASP A 383 19.36 -23.06 -10.19
C ASP A 383 20.37 -24.08 -9.63
N GLU A 384 20.39 -25.30 -10.21
CA GLU A 384 21.31 -26.38 -9.79
C GLU A 384 22.78 -26.06 -10.12
N GLN A 385 23.04 -25.08 -10.98
CA GLN A 385 24.36 -24.58 -11.36
C GLN A 385 24.80 -23.38 -10.54
N GLY A 386 23.94 -22.84 -9.67
CA GLY A 386 24.18 -21.65 -8.88
C GLY A 386 23.89 -20.33 -9.61
N GLU A 387 23.36 -20.41 -10.84
CA GLU A 387 22.98 -19.20 -11.60
C GLU A 387 21.69 -18.59 -11.06
N LEU A 388 21.62 -17.24 -11.09
CA LEU A 388 20.46 -16.50 -10.65
C LEU A 388 19.24 -16.79 -11.53
N LEU A 389 18.18 -17.29 -10.92
CA LEU A 389 16.90 -17.48 -11.59
C LEU A 389 16.24 -16.12 -11.84
N ALA A 390 15.73 -15.91 -13.05
CA ALA A 390 14.95 -14.71 -13.33
C ALA A 390 13.76 -14.61 -12.35
N VAL A 391 13.61 -13.44 -11.71
CA VAL A 391 12.49 -13.15 -10.79
C VAL A 391 11.22 -12.95 -11.62
N THR A 392 10.67 -14.03 -12.12
CA THR A 392 9.41 -14.04 -12.87
C THR A 392 8.39 -14.91 -12.15
N GLY A 393 7.66 -14.29 -11.21
CA GLY A 393 6.53 -14.95 -10.57
C GLY A 393 6.89 -16.22 -9.78
N ARG A 394 5.92 -16.78 -9.05
CA ARG A 394 6.07 -18.00 -8.25
C ARG A 394 6.58 -19.17 -9.10
N ILE A 395 7.87 -19.45 -9.04
CA ILE A 395 8.43 -20.68 -9.60
C ILE A 395 8.07 -21.83 -8.64
N LYS A 396 7.02 -22.56 -8.98
CA LYS A 396 6.69 -23.82 -8.30
C LYS A 396 7.62 -24.93 -8.77
N ASN A 397 8.37 -25.51 -7.83
CA ASN A 397 9.02 -26.83 -7.94
C ASN A 397 9.99 -27.03 -9.14
N ARG A 398 10.98 -26.16 -9.27
CA ARG A 398 12.23 -26.54 -9.96
C ARG A 398 13.27 -26.76 -8.86
N GLY A 399 14.02 -27.87 -8.90
CA GLY A 399 15.18 -28.04 -8.06
C GLY A 399 16.04 -26.77 -8.11
N GLY A 400 16.62 -26.38 -6.98
CA GLY A 400 17.40 -25.14 -6.88
C GLY A 400 17.59 -24.71 -5.45
N PHE A 401 18.40 -23.68 -5.29
CA PHE A 401 18.89 -23.21 -3.99
C PHE A 401 18.27 -21.89 -3.61
N TYR A 402 18.22 -21.65 -2.30
CA TYR A 402 17.60 -20.48 -1.71
C TYR A 402 18.62 -19.39 -1.41
N GLY A 403 18.21 -18.16 -1.57
CA GLY A 403 18.97 -16.95 -1.28
C GLY A 403 18.09 -15.72 -1.34
N ILE A 404 18.71 -14.55 -1.43
CA ILE A 404 18.05 -13.26 -1.67
C ILE A 404 18.22 -12.93 -3.18
N PRO A 405 17.14 -12.78 -3.94
CA PRO A 405 17.21 -12.69 -5.41
C PRO A 405 17.60 -11.30 -5.95
N LEU A 406 18.66 -10.71 -5.41
CA LEU A 406 19.23 -9.47 -5.90
C LEU A 406 20.25 -9.75 -7.02
N PRO A 407 20.23 -8.98 -8.12
CA PRO A 407 21.03 -9.27 -9.32
C PRO A 407 22.54 -9.17 -9.10
N ASP A 408 22.98 -8.31 -8.19
CA ASP A 408 24.40 -8.17 -7.78
C ASP A 408 24.47 -8.13 -6.25
N ALA A 409 24.10 -9.25 -5.63
CA ALA A 409 23.97 -9.35 -4.18
C ALA A 409 25.26 -8.96 -3.46
N SER A 410 26.45 -9.26 -4.02
CA SER A 410 27.75 -8.92 -3.43
C SER A 410 27.99 -7.41 -3.29
N GLN A 411 27.40 -6.61 -4.19
CA GLN A 411 27.46 -5.13 -4.13
C GLN A 411 26.26 -4.52 -3.43
N GLN A 412 25.16 -5.26 -3.33
CA GLN A 412 23.87 -4.78 -2.85
C GLN A 412 23.60 -5.11 -1.39
N ILE A 413 24.15 -6.21 -0.87
CA ILE A 413 23.96 -6.65 0.52
C ILE A 413 25.22 -6.33 1.33
N ARG A 414 25.03 -5.69 2.47
CA ARG A 414 26.08 -5.51 3.45
C ARG A 414 25.61 -5.90 4.84
N PHE A 415 26.47 -6.54 5.61
CA PHE A 415 26.24 -6.83 7.01
C PHE A 415 26.77 -5.70 7.89
N VAL A 416 26.00 -5.39 8.92
CA VAL A 416 26.33 -4.33 9.89
C VAL A 416 26.22 -4.95 11.28
N VAL A 417 27.30 -4.92 12.02
CA VAL A 417 27.30 -5.26 13.45
C VAL A 417 26.91 -3.99 14.20
N ASP A 418 25.79 -3.99 14.88
CA ASP A 418 25.15 -2.84 15.55
C ASP A 418 25.05 -2.99 17.06
#